data_ad36387d670b844da17cdbbcdfd840a7
#
_entry.id   ad36387d670b844da17cdbbcdfd840a7
#
_cell.length_a   1.000
_cell.length_b   1.000
_cell.length_c   1.000
_cell.angle_alpha   90.00
_cell.angle_beta   90.00
_cell.angle_gamma   90.00
#
_symmetry.space_group_name_H-M   'P 1'
#
loop_
_entity.id
_entity.type
_entity.pdbx_description
1 polymer ?
#
loop_
_entity_poly.entity_id
_entity_poly.type
_entity_poly.pdbx_seq_one_letter_code
_entity_poly.pdbx_strand_id
1 'polypeptide(L)'
;ITPTSFRNSCNKTAANREMAEKVLEYKVDMVVGDRLSSTYFEENKRPFHNLGNSMVRAAINHLFKSNIRDIMTGYRAFSYQFVKTFPVLSRGFEIETEMSIHAVDKNMLVDNVIIEYRDRPDGSESKLNTYTDGMKVLFTIIKLFKGYRPFQFFGSMAFLLMIIAAGLFIPVFMTYLHTGLVPNFPTLIVSGFIALAALQAFFSGLILSTIVQKNRQDFEFKLQLITNKIDNEKDN
;
A
#
# COMPACT_ATOMS: atom_id res chain seq x y z
N ILE A 1 16.12 40.52 -0.39
CA ILE A 1 16.28 39.02 -0.32
C ILE A 1 16.75 38.74 1.11
N THR A 2 15.88 38.15 1.92
CA THR A 2 16.19 37.84 3.31
C THR A 2 17.15 36.64 3.41
N PRO A 3 18.06 36.58 4.43
CA PRO A 3 19.00 35.47 4.59
C PRO A 3 18.33 34.09 4.66
N THR A 4 17.07 34.03 5.13
CA THR A 4 16.23 32.83 5.18
C THR A 4 15.81 32.34 3.80
N SER A 5 15.57 33.24 2.82
CA SER A 5 15.23 32.88 1.44
C SER A 5 16.38 32.18 0.72
N PHE A 6 17.61 32.68 0.95
CA PHE A 6 18.83 32.12 0.32
C PHE A 6 19.17 30.73 0.89
N ARG A 7 19.09 30.54 2.22
CA ARG A 7 19.31 29.26 2.88
C ARG A 7 18.34 28.18 2.38
N ASN A 8 17.05 28.54 2.16
CA ASN A 8 16.04 27.60 1.70
C ASN A 8 16.20 27.18 0.24
N SER A 9 16.66 28.08 -0.61
CA SER A 9 17.00 27.75 -1.99
C SER A 9 18.19 26.78 -2.04
N CYS A 10 19.19 27.00 -1.19
CA CYS A 10 20.37 26.16 -1.09
C CYS A 10 20.03 24.74 -0.58
N ASN A 11 19.18 24.62 0.45
CA ASN A 11 18.79 23.32 1.00
C ASN A 11 17.94 22.48 0.02
N LYS A 12 17.01 23.11 -0.71
CA LYS A 12 16.27 22.43 -1.78
C LYS A 12 17.17 21.93 -2.89
N THR A 13 18.18 22.72 -3.24
CA THR A 13 19.17 22.34 -4.27
C THR A 13 20.03 21.17 -3.79
N ALA A 14 20.43 21.16 -2.51
CA ALA A 14 21.18 20.06 -1.92
C ALA A 14 20.38 18.76 -1.89
N ALA A 15 19.13 18.81 -1.44
CA ALA A 15 18.23 17.64 -1.43
C ALA A 15 17.97 17.11 -2.86
N ASN A 16 17.73 18.00 -3.83
CA ASN A 16 17.58 17.62 -5.24
C ASN A 16 18.82 16.90 -5.78
N ARG A 17 20.02 17.41 -5.44
CA ARG A 17 21.26 16.80 -5.86
C ARG A 17 21.44 15.43 -5.24
N GLU A 18 21.21 15.28 -3.94
CA GLU A 18 21.30 14.00 -3.25
C GLU A 18 20.31 12.97 -3.82
N MET A 19 19.06 13.37 -4.09
CA MET A 19 18.07 12.48 -4.70
C MET A 19 18.47 12.06 -6.11
N ALA A 20 19.01 12.98 -6.93
CA ALA A 20 19.48 12.68 -8.27
C ALA A 20 20.71 11.74 -8.23
N GLU A 21 21.66 11.97 -7.33
CA GLU A 21 22.83 11.13 -7.12
C GLU A 21 22.43 9.70 -6.75
N LYS A 22 21.46 9.54 -5.82
CA LYS A 22 20.94 8.22 -5.45
C LYS A 22 20.34 7.47 -6.64
N VAL A 23 19.63 8.15 -7.53
CA VAL A 23 19.06 7.52 -8.73
C VAL A 23 20.12 7.18 -9.76
N LEU A 24 21.09 8.08 -10.01
CA LEU A 24 22.08 7.94 -11.07
C LEU A 24 23.26 7.04 -10.69
N GLU A 25 23.80 7.20 -9.48
CA GLU A 25 25.01 6.50 -9.04
C GLU A 25 24.67 5.21 -8.28
N TYR A 26 23.70 5.26 -7.37
CA TYR A 26 23.32 4.10 -6.55
C TYR A 26 22.23 3.25 -7.18
N LYS A 27 21.75 3.61 -8.39
CA LYS A 27 20.73 2.87 -9.16
C LYS A 27 19.44 2.62 -8.37
N VAL A 28 19.06 3.58 -7.52
CA VAL A 28 17.78 3.52 -6.78
C VAL A 28 16.64 3.82 -7.73
N ASP A 29 15.59 3.00 -7.71
CA ASP A 29 14.46 3.15 -8.64
C ASP A 29 13.51 4.29 -8.24
N MET A 30 13.33 4.49 -6.93
CA MET A 30 12.51 5.57 -6.40
C MET A 30 13.12 6.14 -5.13
N VAL A 31 13.40 7.44 -5.11
CA VAL A 31 13.83 8.17 -3.91
C VAL A 31 12.67 9.03 -3.42
N VAL A 32 12.31 8.88 -2.15
CA VAL A 32 11.19 9.56 -1.50
C VAL A 32 11.70 10.65 -0.57
N GLY A 33 11.21 11.88 -0.74
CA GLY A 33 11.50 12.98 0.18
C GLY A 33 10.72 12.83 1.48
N ASP A 34 11.42 12.51 2.56
CA ASP A 34 10.84 12.31 3.89
C ASP A 34 10.70 13.65 4.63
N ARG A 35 9.45 14.11 4.75
CA ARG A 35 9.08 15.31 5.50
C ARG A 35 8.87 15.01 6.98
N LEU A 36 8.46 13.78 7.30
CA LEU A 36 8.00 13.38 8.63
C LEU A 36 9.15 13.24 9.63
N SER A 37 10.37 12.97 9.15
CA SER A 37 11.59 12.91 9.98
C SER A 37 12.25 14.28 10.22
N SER A 38 11.70 15.34 9.62
CA SER A 38 12.14 16.73 9.84
C SER A 38 11.24 17.45 10.88
N THR A 39 11.19 18.76 10.83
CA THR A 39 10.40 19.63 11.71
C THR A 39 8.87 19.54 11.50
N TYR A 40 8.39 18.63 10.65
CA TYR A 40 6.97 18.52 10.27
C TYR A 40 6.01 18.40 11.47
N PHE A 41 6.36 17.62 12.49
CA PHE A 41 5.52 17.42 13.68
C PHE A 41 5.53 18.62 14.62
N GLU A 42 6.57 19.45 14.59
CA GLU A 42 6.66 20.66 15.39
C GLU A 42 5.79 21.76 14.81
N GLU A 43 5.71 21.83 13.48
CA GLU A 43 4.96 22.86 12.76
C GLU A 43 3.48 22.48 12.54
N ASN A 44 3.16 21.19 12.38
CA ASN A 44 1.82 20.73 12.00
C ASN A 44 1.05 20.09 13.17
N LYS A 45 0.32 20.90 13.95
CA LYS A 45 -0.44 20.50 15.15
C LYS A 45 -1.80 19.84 14.86
N ARG A 46 -2.05 19.29 13.66
CA ARG A 46 -3.33 18.67 13.27
C ARG A 46 -3.32 17.15 13.56
N PRO A 47 -3.90 16.67 14.70
CA PRO A 47 -3.73 15.29 15.15
C PRO A 47 -4.34 14.23 14.20
N PHE A 48 -5.43 14.54 13.51
CA PHE A 48 -6.14 13.56 12.68
C PHE A 48 -5.57 13.38 11.27
N HIS A 49 -4.90 14.37 10.70
CA HIS A 49 -4.24 14.25 9.40
C HIS A 49 -3.03 13.30 9.45
N ASN A 50 -2.32 13.33 10.57
CA ASN A 50 -1.17 12.47 10.81
C ASN A 50 -1.57 11.01 11.04
N LEU A 51 -2.76 10.78 11.62
CA LEU A 51 -3.28 9.42 11.86
C LEU A 51 -3.52 8.68 10.54
N GLY A 52 -4.16 9.31 9.54
CA GLY A 52 -4.42 8.68 8.24
C GLY A 52 -3.13 8.29 7.51
N ASN A 53 -2.16 9.20 7.41
CA ASN A 53 -0.85 8.89 6.81
C ASN A 53 -0.11 7.80 7.57
N SER A 54 -0.14 7.84 8.91
CA SER A 54 0.48 6.82 9.75
C SER A 54 -0.16 5.44 9.56
N MET A 55 -1.48 5.36 9.44
CA MET A 55 -2.20 4.10 9.21
C MET A 55 -1.89 3.51 7.83
N VAL A 56 -1.93 4.32 6.76
CA VAL A 56 -1.57 3.86 5.41
C VAL A 56 -0.12 3.41 5.36
N ARG A 57 0.79 4.19 5.94
CA ARG A 57 2.21 3.85 6.04
C ARG A 57 2.43 2.53 6.79
N ALA A 58 1.80 2.37 7.95
CA ALA A 58 1.90 1.15 8.74
C ALA A 58 1.35 -0.06 7.98
N ALA A 59 0.21 0.09 7.30
CA ALA A 59 -0.40 -0.97 6.50
C ALA A 59 0.52 -1.37 5.34
N ILE A 60 1.06 -0.42 4.57
CA ILE A 60 1.96 -0.71 3.44
C ILE A 60 3.25 -1.35 3.95
N ASN A 61 3.90 -0.76 4.95
CA ASN A 61 5.15 -1.29 5.48
C ASN A 61 4.97 -2.70 6.08
N HIS A 62 3.85 -2.97 6.75
CA HIS A 62 3.53 -4.30 7.27
C HIS A 62 3.24 -5.31 6.15
N LEU A 63 2.40 -4.93 5.17
CA LEU A 63 2.00 -5.82 4.07
C LEU A 63 3.17 -6.19 3.14
N PHE A 64 4.06 -5.24 2.89
CA PHE A 64 5.14 -5.40 1.92
C PHE A 64 6.53 -5.52 2.55
N LYS A 65 6.64 -5.46 3.89
CA LYS A 65 7.91 -5.45 4.63
C LYS A 65 8.87 -4.35 4.14
N SER A 66 8.32 -3.19 3.81
CA SER A 66 9.06 -2.02 3.33
C SER A 66 9.34 -1.03 4.45
N ASN A 67 10.22 -0.07 4.20
CA ASN A 67 10.55 1.00 5.15
C ASN A 67 10.38 2.38 4.51
N ILE A 68 9.22 2.61 3.89
CA ILE A 68 8.89 3.93 3.35
C ILE A 68 8.44 4.82 4.51
N ARG A 69 9.08 5.99 4.65
CA ARG A 69 8.82 6.89 5.78
C ARG A 69 7.68 7.85 5.51
N ASP A 70 7.59 8.42 4.30
CA ASP A 70 6.50 9.32 3.90
C ASP A 70 5.87 8.87 2.57
N ILE A 71 4.66 8.33 2.65
CA ILE A 71 3.95 7.78 1.49
C ILE A 71 3.18 8.87 0.73
N MET A 72 2.74 9.91 1.43
CA MET A 72 1.89 10.97 0.86
C MET A 72 2.68 12.20 0.40
N THR A 73 4.00 12.07 0.20
CA THR A 73 4.81 13.12 -0.38
C THR A 73 4.81 13.02 -1.91
N GLY A 74 4.62 14.14 -2.58
CA GLY A 74 4.84 14.26 -4.03
C GLY A 74 6.30 14.55 -4.41
N TYR A 75 7.18 14.76 -3.43
CA TYR A 75 8.58 15.06 -3.68
C TYR A 75 9.39 13.78 -3.85
N ARG A 76 9.59 13.37 -5.09
CA ARG A 76 10.19 12.08 -5.45
C ARG A 76 11.12 12.19 -6.65
N ALA A 77 12.14 11.35 -6.70
CA ALA A 77 12.95 11.11 -7.88
C ALA A 77 12.80 9.66 -8.33
N PHE A 78 12.85 9.44 -9.65
CA PHE A 78 12.56 8.14 -10.25
C PHE A 78 13.65 7.74 -11.24
N SER A 79 13.96 6.46 -11.32
CA SER A 79 14.75 5.89 -12.40
C SER A 79 13.96 5.87 -13.71
N TYR A 80 14.67 5.79 -14.84
CA TYR A 80 14.05 5.63 -16.14
C TYR A 80 13.19 4.36 -16.22
N GLN A 81 13.68 3.27 -15.65
CA GLN A 81 12.98 2.00 -15.59
C GLN A 81 11.65 2.12 -14.84
N PHE A 82 11.66 2.80 -13.68
CA PHE A 82 10.43 3.06 -12.92
C PHE A 82 9.40 3.82 -13.77
N VAL A 83 9.80 4.93 -14.39
CA VAL A 83 8.89 5.78 -15.18
C VAL A 83 8.29 5.02 -16.37
N LYS A 84 9.07 4.16 -17.03
CA LYS A 84 8.61 3.37 -18.18
C LYS A 84 7.72 2.18 -17.81
N THR A 85 7.81 1.70 -16.58
CA THR A 85 7.05 0.52 -16.12
C THR A 85 5.86 0.86 -15.26
N PHE A 86 5.78 2.08 -14.73
CA PHE A 86 4.68 2.49 -13.85
C PHE A 86 3.39 2.74 -14.65
N PRO A 87 2.32 1.94 -14.41
CA PRO A 87 1.03 2.18 -15.00
C PRO A 87 0.28 3.24 -14.17
N VAL A 88 -0.04 4.38 -14.76
CA VAL A 88 -0.84 5.42 -14.10
C VAL A 88 -2.31 5.03 -14.15
N LEU A 89 -2.83 4.45 -13.06
CA LEU A 89 -4.22 4.00 -12.96
C LEU A 89 -5.09 4.93 -12.10
N SER A 90 -4.51 5.56 -11.10
CA SER A 90 -5.21 6.44 -10.16
C SER A 90 -5.23 7.90 -10.63
N ARG A 91 -6.30 8.61 -10.24
CA ARG A 91 -6.43 10.05 -10.47
C ARG A 91 -6.42 10.78 -9.10
N GLY A 92 -5.62 11.84 -8.99
CA GLY A 92 -5.54 12.66 -7.78
C GLY A 92 -4.54 12.15 -6.74
N PHE A 93 -4.81 12.37 -5.46
CA PHE A 93 -3.88 12.09 -4.33
C PHE A 93 -3.56 10.61 -4.09
N GLU A 94 -4.27 9.70 -4.74
CA GLU A 94 -3.99 8.26 -4.62
C GLU A 94 -2.71 7.85 -5.38
N ILE A 95 -2.23 8.71 -6.29
CA ILE A 95 -1.08 8.40 -7.14
C ILE A 95 0.22 8.22 -6.35
N GLU A 96 0.43 9.02 -5.29
CA GLU A 96 1.63 8.89 -4.45
C GLU A 96 1.66 7.54 -3.73
N THR A 97 0.48 7.09 -3.27
CA THR A 97 0.32 5.77 -2.66
C THR A 97 0.53 4.67 -3.68
N GLU A 98 -0.03 4.80 -4.89
CA GLU A 98 0.11 3.83 -5.98
C GLU A 98 1.56 3.67 -6.41
N MET A 99 2.32 4.77 -6.57
CA MET A 99 3.75 4.74 -6.87
C MET A 99 4.55 3.99 -5.79
N SER A 100 4.25 4.26 -4.51
CA SER A 100 4.92 3.57 -3.40
C SER A 100 4.67 2.07 -3.41
N ILE A 101 3.42 1.68 -3.65
CA ILE A 101 3.02 0.27 -3.68
C ILE A 101 3.62 -0.42 -4.90
N HIS A 102 3.60 0.23 -6.07
CA HIS A 102 4.21 -0.31 -7.29
C HIS A 102 5.69 -0.63 -7.07
N ALA A 103 6.45 0.35 -6.53
CA ALA A 103 7.86 0.15 -6.23
C ALA A 103 8.09 -1.08 -5.34
N VAL A 104 7.34 -1.18 -4.25
CA VAL A 104 7.54 -2.25 -3.27
C VAL A 104 7.00 -3.60 -3.75
N ASP A 105 5.86 -3.62 -4.46
CA ASP A 105 5.29 -4.85 -5.03
C ASP A 105 6.19 -5.47 -6.10
N LYS A 106 6.90 -4.63 -6.84
CA LYS A 106 7.84 -5.04 -7.91
C LYS A 106 9.29 -5.19 -7.44
N ASN A 107 9.53 -5.17 -6.12
CA ASN A 107 10.86 -5.27 -5.51
C ASN A 107 11.87 -4.25 -6.07
N MET A 108 11.38 -3.09 -6.48
CA MET A 108 12.22 -1.98 -6.92
C MET A 108 12.96 -1.36 -5.72
N LEU A 109 14.15 -0.84 -5.95
CA LEU A 109 14.97 -0.25 -4.90
C LEU A 109 14.39 1.11 -4.50
N VAL A 110 13.98 1.24 -3.23
CA VAL A 110 13.41 2.48 -2.68
C VAL A 110 14.29 3.01 -1.57
N ASP A 111 14.60 4.31 -1.62
CA ASP A 111 15.34 5.00 -0.57
C ASP A 111 14.63 6.29 -0.15
N ASN A 112 15.03 6.85 1.00
CA ASN A 112 14.46 8.05 1.58
C ASN A 112 15.54 9.12 1.75
N VAL A 113 15.20 10.38 1.46
CA VAL A 113 16.04 11.56 1.72
C VAL A 113 15.24 12.51 2.61
N ILE A 114 15.83 12.93 3.72
CA ILE A 114 15.18 13.88 4.64
C ILE A 114 15.15 15.25 3.99
N ILE A 115 13.95 15.83 3.87
CA ILE A 115 13.74 17.17 3.33
C ILE A 115 13.15 18.09 4.38
N GLU A 116 13.60 19.36 4.39
CA GLU A 116 12.97 20.37 5.25
C GLU A 116 11.55 20.67 4.76
N TYR A 117 10.59 20.55 5.66
CA TYR A 117 9.20 20.92 5.42
C TYR A 117 8.96 22.36 5.88
N ARG A 118 8.29 23.14 5.06
CA ARG A 118 7.73 24.43 5.41
C ARG A 118 6.22 24.37 5.34
N ASP A 119 5.58 24.83 6.39
CA ASP A 119 4.12 24.94 6.39
C ASP A 119 3.65 25.96 5.34
N ARG A 120 2.42 25.76 4.87
CA ARG A 120 1.81 26.68 3.90
C ARG A 120 1.57 28.04 4.55
N PRO A 121 1.62 29.15 3.77
CA PRO A 121 1.26 30.44 4.29
C PRO A 121 -0.11 30.44 4.96
N ASP A 122 -0.24 31.20 6.04
CA ASP A 122 -1.49 31.37 6.78
C ASP A 122 -2.62 31.78 5.82
N GLY A 123 -3.75 31.05 5.87
CA GLY A 123 -4.92 31.29 5.01
C GLY A 123 -5.26 30.19 4.01
N SER A 124 -4.44 29.16 3.84
CA SER A 124 -4.80 28.00 3.03
C SER A 124 -5.58 26.96 3.85
N GLU A 125 -6.92 27.02 3.81
CA GLU A 125 -7.77 26.03 4.45
C GLU A 125 -7.65 24.66 3.79
N SER A 126 -7.34 23.64 4.58
CA SER A 126 -7.46 22.24 4.15
C SER A 126 -8.94 21.84 4.18
N LYS A 127 -9.53 21.59 3.01
CA LYS A 127 -10.92 21.12 2.85
C LYS A 127 -11.13 19.65 3.28
N LEU A 128 -10.39 19.15 4.24
CA LEU A 128 -10.42 17.76 4.68
C LEU A 128 -11.42 17.57 5.82
N ASN A 129 -12.46 16.79 5.57
CA ASN A 129 -13.44 16.35 6.57
C ASN A 129 -12.94 15.05 7.24
N THR A 130 -12.66 15.10 8.53
CA THR A 130 -12.01 14.04 9.32
C THR A 130 -12.68 12.65 9.18
N TYR A 131 -14.03 12.59 9.20
CA TYR A 131 -14.75 11.32 9.11
C TYR A 131 -14.76 10.74 7.69
N THR A 132 -15.02 11.57 6.67
CA THR A 132 -15.05 11.13 5.28
C THR A 132 -13.68 10.71 4.78
N ASP A 133 -12.63 11.37 5.25
CA ASP A 133 -11.26 11.06 4.84
C ASP A 133 -10.72 9.83 5.59
N GLY A 134 -11.09 9.63 6.85
CA GLY A 134 -10.81 8.38 7.58
C GLY A 134 -11.42 7.14 6.92
N MET A 135 -12.67 7.25 6.45
CA MET A 135 -13.32 6.16 5.69
C MET A 135 -12.64 5.91 4.34
N LYS A 136 -12.24 6.96 3.60
CA LYS A 136 -11.46 6.80 2.35
C LYS A 136 -10.14 6.06 2.58
N VAL A 137 -9.42 6.42 3.64
CA VAL A 137 -8.18 5.75 4.03
C VAL A 137 -8.44 4.27 4.31
N LEU A 138 -9.48 3.94 5.08
CA LEU A 138 -9.84 2.55 5.39
C LEU A 138 -10.18 1.76 4.12
N PHE A 139 -11.01 2.32 3.23
CA PHE A 139 -11.33 1.69 1.94
C PHE A 139 -10.07 1.51 1.08
N THR A 140 -9.16 2.47 1.07
CA THR A 140 -7.88 2.36 0.35
C THR A 140 -7.06 1.21 0.90
N ILE A 141 -6.93 1.07 2.23
CA ILE A 141 -6.21 -0.04 2.86
C ILE A 141 -6.82 -1.39 2.48
N ILE A 142 -8.16 -1.52 2.54
CA ILE A 142 -8.88 -2.74 2.17
C ILE A 142 -8.66 -3.07 0.68
N LYS A 143 -8.78 -2.07 -0.21
CA LYS A 143 -8.53 -2.21 -1.65
C LYS A 143 -7.12 -2.70 -1.93
N LEU A 144 -6.14 -2.11 -1.24
CA LEU A 144 -4.73 -2.49 -1.36
C LEU A 144 -4.50 -3.93 -0.86
N PHE A 145 -5.04 -4.27 0.32
CA PHE A 145 -4.88 -5.60 0.89
C PHE A 145 -5.48 -6.67 -0.03
N LYS A 146 -6.71 -6.44 -0.52
CA LYS A 146 -7.38 -7.32 -1.48
C LYS A 146 -6.59 -7.47 -2.79
N GLY A 147 -6.00 -6.38 -3.31
CA GLY A 147 -5.32 -6.36 -4.61
C GLY A 147 -3.93 -6.99 -4.58
N TYR A 148 -3.14 -6.74 -3.53
CA TYR A 148 -1.73 -7.12 -3.48
C TYR A 148 -1.42 -8.35 -2.62
N ARG A 149 -2.28 -8.67 -1.65
CA ARG A 149 -2.16 -9.87 -0.78
C ARG A 149 -3.48 -10.65 -0.71
N PRO A 150 -4.06 -11.05 -1.85
CA PRO A 150 -5.40 -11.62 -1.90
C PRO A 150 -5.53 -12.89 -1.07
N PHE A 151 -4.52 -13.76 -1.04
CA PHE A 151 -4.56 -14.97 -0.23
C PHE A 151 -4.70 -14.68 1.27
N GLN A 152 -3.99 -13.65 1.78
CA GLN A 152 -4.11 -13.28 3.19
C GLN A 152 -5.48 -12.67 3.49
N PHE A 153 -6.01 -11.85 2.59
CA PHE A 153 -7.32 -11.22 2.73
C PHE A 153 -8.47 -12.26 2.70
N PHE A 154 -8.55 -13.03 1.64
CA PHE A 154 -9.61 -14.03 1.47
C PHE A 154 -9.41 -15.23 2.40
N GLY A 155 -8.19 -15.60 2.72
CA GLY A 155 -7.86 -16.67 3.67
C GLY A 155 -8.30 -16.32 5.10
N SER A 156 -8.06 -15.08 5.56
CA SER A 156 -8.54 -14.63 6.87
C SER A 156 -10.08 -14.57 6.93
N MET A 157 -10.72 -14.13 5.84
CA MET A 157 -12.17 -14.13 5.72
C MET A 157 -12.74 -15.55 5.72
N ALA A 158 -12.14 -16.46 4.98
CA ALA A 158 -12.52 -17.89 4.95
C ALA A 158 -12.38 -18.54 6.33
N PHE A 159 -11.29 -18.24 7.03
CA PHE A 159 -11.06 -18.74 8.38
C PHE A 159 -12.12 -18.25 9.38
N LEU A 160 -12.47 -16.95 9.31
CA LEU A 160 -13.51 -16.38 10.15
C LEU A 160 -14.88 -17.03 9.86
N LEU A 161 -15.24 -17.16 8.58
CA LEU A 161 -16.49 -17.84 8.18
C LEU A 161 -16.51 -19.28 8.63
N MET A 162 -15.39 -19.99 8.57
CA MET A 162 -15.29 -21.39 9.03
C MET A 162 -15.50 -21.49 10.54
N ILE A 163 -14.95 -20.56 11.34
CA ILE A 163 -15.22 -20.50 12.79
C ILE A 163 -16.70 -20.29 13.08
N ILE A 164 -17.35 -19.37 12.35
CA ILE A 164 -18.79 -19.10 12.50
C ILE A 164 -19.59 -20.34 12.13
N ALA A 165 -19.28 -20.99 11.01
CA ALA A 165 -19.94 -22.21 10.58
C ALA A 165 -19.79 -23.34 11.62
N ALA A 166 -18.60 -23.55 12.13
CA ALA A 166 -18.32 -24.54 13.17
C ALA A 166 -19.08 -24.23 14.47
N GLY A 167 -19.11 -22.96 14.89
CA GLY A 167 -19.85 -22.52 16.09
C GLY A 167 -21.35 -22.78 16.00
N LEU A 168 -21.94 -22.68 14.81
CA LEU A 168 -23.35 -23.01 14.56
C LEU A 168 -23.57 -24.53 14.40
N PHE A 169 -22.64 -25.23 13.77
CA PHE A 169 -22.74 -26.67 13.50
C PHE A 169 -22.56 -27.52 14.75
N ILE A 170 -21.53 -27.24 15.57
CA ILE A 170 -21.15 -28.08 16.72
C ILE A 170 -22.31 -28.31 17.70
N PRO A 171 -23.08 -27.30 18.15
CA PRO A 171 -24.21 -27.51 19.06
C PRO A 171 -25.29 -28.43 18.46
N VAL A 172 -25.60 -28.27 17.16
CA VAL A 172 -26.61 -29.09 16.46
C VAL A 172 -26.12 -30.52 16.35
N PHE A 173 -24.84 -30.71 16.04
CA PHE A 173 -24.22 -32.04 15.94
C PHE A 173 -24.17 -32.76 17.29
N MET A 174 -23.82 -32.04 18.38
CA MET A 174 -23.82 -32.61 19.74
C MET A 174 -25.22 -33.05 20.18
N THR A 175 -26.27 -32.23 19.88
CA THR A 175 -27.64 -32.61 20.17
C THR A 175 -28.06 -33.85 19.39
N TYR A 176 -27.66 -33.95 18.12
CA TYR A 176 -27.89 -35.16 17.31
C TYR A 176 -27.26 -36.40 17.91
N LEU A 177 -26.00 -36.31 18.40
CA LEU A 177 -25.34 -37.45 19.02
C LEU A 177 -26.04 -37.92 20.31
N HIS A 178 -26.65 -37.03 21.07
CA HIS A 178 -27.34 -37.37 22.31
C HIS A 178 -28.78 -37.84 22.12
N THR A 179 -29.46 -37.30 21.13
CA THR A 179 -30.94 -37.51 20.98
C THR A 179 -31.31 -38.28 19.72
N GLY A 180 -30.39 -38.42 18.75
CA GLY A 180 -30.68 -38.96 17.41
C GLY A 180 -31.56 -38.04 16.54
N LEU A 181 -31.91 -36.86 17.02
CA LEU A 181 -32.79 -35.90 16.35
C LEU A 181 -32.08 -34.60 16.04
N VAL A 182 -32.53 -33.91 14.96
CA VAL A 182 -31.98 -32.60 14.54
C VAL A 182 -33.06 -31.54 14.81
N PRO A 183 -33.19 -31.00 16.02
CA PRO A 183 -34.27 -30.07 16.38
C PRO A 183 -34.17 -28.71 15.66
N ASN A 184 -32.94 -28.28 15.32
CA ASN A 184 -32.64 -26.99 14.68
C ASN A 184 -32.18 -27.15 13.24
N PHE A 185 -33.03 -27.76 12.39
CA PHE A 185 -32.72 -27.98 10.97
C PHE A 185 -32.36 -26.70 10.19
N PRO A 186 -33.05 -25.54 10.39
CA PRO A 186 -32.65 -24.29 9.74
C PRO A 186 -31.21 -23.85 10.06
N THR A 187 -30.75 -24.01 11.31
CA THR A 187 -29.39 -23.67 11.72
C THR A 187 -28.35 -24.56 11.04
N LEU A 188 -28.69 -25.86 10.86
CA LEU A 188 -27.84 -26.80 10.13
C LEU A 188 -27.64 -26.34 8.67
N ILE A 189 -28.73 -25.96 7.99
CA ILE A 189 -28.69 -25.45 6.61
C ILE A 189 -27.83 -24.18 6.54
N VAL A 190 -28.06 -23.21 7.41
CA VAL A 190 -27.29 -21.93 7.44
C VAL A 190 -25.81 -22.20 7.67
N SER A 191 -25.47 -23.09 8.61
CA SER A 191 -24.06 -23.43 8.86
C SER A 191 -23.39 -24.05 7.63
N GLY A 192 -24.11 -24.90 6.88
CA GLY A 192 -23.63 -25.49 5.62
C GLY A 192 -23.38 -24.45 4.54
N PHE A 193 -24.29 -23.47 4.36
CA PHE A 193 -24.09 -22.38 3.39
C PHE A 193 -22.91 -21.48 3.78
N ILE A 194 -22.71 -21.19 5.07
CA ILE A 194 -21.57 -20.42 5.55
C ILE A 194 -20.25 -21.19 5.30
N ALA A 195 -20.24 -22.49 5.53
CA ALA A 195 -19.06 -23.33 5.23
C ALA A 195 -18.75 -23.36 3.74
N LEU A 196 -19.75 -23.45 2.86
CA LEU A 196 -19.55 -23.35 1.40
C LEU A 196 -19.01 -21.98 1.00
N ALA A 197 -19.53 -20.88 1.59
CA ALA A 197 -19.02 -19.53 1.35
C ALA A 197 -17.55 -19.37 1.82
N ALA A 198 -17.18 -20.00 2.96
CA ALA A 198 -15.81 -20.04 3.43
C ALA A 198 -14.87 -20.75 2.43
N LEU A 199 -15.30 -21.91 1.93
CA LEU A 199 -14.56 -22.68 0.93
C LEU A 199 -14.38 -21.88 -0.37
N GLN A 200 -15.46 -21.22 -0.84
CA GLN A 200 -15.40 -20.36 -2.02
C GLN A 200 -14.45 -19.17 -1.84
N ALA A 201 -14.46 -18.51 -0.67
CA ALA A 201 -13.52 -17.44 -0.35
C ALA A 201 -12.07 -17.94 -0.36
N PHE A 202 -11.79 -19.12 0.21
CA PHE A 202 -10.47 -19.71 0.20
C PHE A 202 -9.94 -19.95 -1.22
N PHE A 203 -10.73 -20.61 -2.09
CA PHE A 203 -10.32 -20.81 -3.48
C PHE A 203 -10.16 -19.53 -4.27
N SER A 204 -11.03 -18.54 -4.03
CA SER A 204 -10.87 -17.20 -4.63
C SER A 204 -9.53 -16.56 -4.24
N GLY A 205 -9.14 -16.69 -2.97
CA GLY A 205 -7.84 -16.23 -2.50
C GLY A 205 -6.66 -16.90 -3.19
N LEU A 206 -6.71 -18.21 -3.41
CA LEU A 206 -5.69 -18.99 -4.14
C LEU A 206 -5.57 -18.51 -5.59
N ILE A 207 -6.69 -18.44 -6.30
CA ILE A 207 -6.72 -18.03 -7.72
C ILE A 207 -6.15 -16.62 -7.89
N LEU A 208 -6.63 -15.66 -7.08
CA LEU A 208 -6.15 -14.29 -7.14
C LEU A 208 -4.66 -14.17 -6.77
N SER A 209 -4.18 -14.97 -5.82
CA SER A 209 -2.75 -15.01 -5.46
C SER A 209 -1.89 -15.49 -6.62
N THR A 210 -2.33 -16.50 -7.36
CA THR A 210 -1.64 -17.01 -8.55
C THR A 210 -1.59 -15.94 -9.66
N ILE A 211 -2.69 -15.19 -9.85
CA ILE A 211 -2.73 -14.08 -10.82
C ILE A 211 -1.74 -12.97 -10.43
N VAL A 212 -1.70 -12.58 -9.16
CA VAL A 212 -0.73 -11.57 -8.67
C VAL A 212 0.71 -12.04 -8.88
N GLN A 213 1.00 -13.31 -8.59
CA GLN A 213 2.33 -13.88 -8.81
C GLN A 213 2.71 -13.86 -10.30
N LYS A 214 1.79 -14.25 -11.18
CA LYS A 214 2.01 -14.18 -12.63
C LYS A 214 2.28 -12.75 -13.10
N ASN A 215 1.49 -11.77 -12.62
CA ASN A 215 1.71 -10.37 -12.96
C ASN A 215 3.10 -9.86 -12.53
N ARG A 216 3.66 -10.36 -11.43
CA ARG A 216 5.04 -10.03 -11.01
C ARG A 216 6.06 -10.64 -11.96
N GLN A 217 5.88 -11.90 -12.36
CA GLN A 217 6.77 -12.56 -13.33
C GLN A 217 6.74 -11.84 -14.69
N ASP A 218 5.56 -11.49 -15.20
CA ASP A 218 5.40 -10.75 -16.46
C ASP A 218 6.05 -9.36 -16.39
N PHE A 219 6.05 -8.73 -15.21
CA PHE A 219 6.75 -7.47 -14.97
C PHE A 219 8.26 -7.63 -15.08
N GLU A 220 8.84 -8.65 -14.46
CA GLU A 220 10.29 -8.93 -14.51
C GLU A 220 10.76 -9.15 -15.95
N PHE A 221 10.00 -9.90 -16.76
CA PHE A 221 10.31 -10.06 -18.18
C PHE A 221 10.29 -8.73 -18.94
N LYS A 222 9.29 -7.88 -18.70
CA LYS A 222 9.23 -6.55 -19.32
C LYS A 222 10.38 -5.66 -18.88
N LEU A 223 10.78 -5.72 -17.61
CA LEU A 223 11.91 -4.96 -17.09
C LEU A 223 13.22 -5.35 -17.78
N GLN A 224 13.46 -6.65 -17.97
CA GLN A 224 14.63 -7.16 -18.70
C GLN A 224 14.67 -6.64 -20.14
N LEU A 225 13.53 -6.63 -20.86
CA LEU A 225 13.44 -6.11 -22.23
C LEU A 225 13.78 -4.61 -22.29
N ILE A 226 13.32 -3.81 -21.31
CA ILE A 226 13.62 -2.39 -21.23
C ILE A 226 15.10 -2.18 -20.95
N THR A 227 15.67 -2.93 -20.01
CA THR A 227 17.11 -2.82 -19.65
C THR A 227 17.99 -3.17 -20.83
N ASN A 228 17.75 -4.28 -21.50
CA ASN A 228 18.50 -4.67 -22.69
C ASN A 228 18.43 -3.62 -23.82
N LYS A 229 17.29 -2.95 -23.98
CA LYS A 229 17.15 -1.88 -24.95
C LYS A 229 18.00 -0.66 -24.61
N ILE A 230 18.06 -0.27 -23.34
CA ILE A 230 18.89 0.85 -22.87
C ILE A 230 20.37 0.55 -23.07
N ASP A 231 20.80 -0.68 -22.78
CA ASP A 231 22.21 -1.05 -22.90
C ASP A 231 22.62 -1.06 -24.38
N ASN A 232 21.79 -1.58 -25.28
CA ASN A 232 22.06 -1.52 -26.72
C ASN A 232 22.06 -0.08 -27.30
N GLU A 233 21.29 0.85 -26.73
CA GLU A 233 21.30 2.26 -27.14
C GLU A 233 22.53 3.04 -26.62
N LYS A 234 23.23 2.54 -25.58
CA LYS A 234 24.48 3.14 -25.08
C LYS A 234 25.73 2.67 -25.84
N ASP A 235 25.67 1.49 -26.43
CA ASP A 235 26.77 0.86 -27.17
C ASP A 235 26.82 1.32 -28.64
N ASN A 236 25.82 2.07 -29.11
CA ASN A 236 25.77 2.71 -30.43
C ASN A 236 25.98 4.22 -30.34
#